data_5d179a42d05696239fa7a029d625d98a
#
_entry.id   5d179a42d05696239fa7a029d625d98a
#
_cell.length_a   1.000
_cell.length_b   1.000
_cell.length_c   1.000
_cell.angle_alpha   90.00
_cell.angle_beta   90.00
_cell.angle_gamma   90.00
#
_symmetry.space_group_name_H-M   'P 1'
#
loop_
_entity.id
_entity.type
_entity.pdbx_description
1 polymer ?
#
loop_
_entity_poly.entity_id
_entity_poly.type
_entity_poly.pdbx_seq_one_letter_code
_entity_poly.pdbx_strand_id
1 'polypeptide(L)'
;MLVPVEYQYQHIDLSGQKIPLPAGKVVCVGRNYLMHIEELKNEVPDAPLLFIKPSTSLIYLSKNIDIPQGQGECHNELELAVLIAKPLKGASQTEVADAIWGYGLALDLTLRDVQAQLKKKGHPWERAKGFDGSCPASPFVEKSAIDNHDNLNFELKVNGQQRQLGNSGDMIFSINALLSEISQIFTLLPGDIVLTGTPQGVAALRQNDILDISFQHFFQLSTKVN
;
A
#
# COMPACT_ATOMS: atom_id res chain seq x y z
N MET A 1 20.51 -13.00 -24.81
CA MET A 1 20.26 -11.57 -25.06
C MET A 1 19.54 -11.04 -23.83
N LEU A 2 20.17 -10.16 -23.03
CA LEU A 2 19.51 -9.52 -21.91
C LEU A 2 18.46 -8.56 -22.48
N VAL A 3 17.18 -8.83 -22.24
CA VAL A 3 16.12 -7.86 -22.54
C VAL A 3 16.34 -6.70 -21.56
N PRO A 4 16.46 -5.45 -22.02
CA PRO A 4 16.51 -4.30 -21.11
C PRO A 4 15.20 -4.28 -20.33
N VAL A 5 15.25 -4.55 -19.05
CA VAL A 5 14.10 -4.33 -18.17
C VAL A 5 14.02 -2.82 -17.97
N GLU A 6 13.24 -2.12 -18.81
CA GLU A 6 12.87 -0.74 -18.54
C GLU A 6 11.87 -0.72 -17.35
N TYR A 7 12.43 -0.81 -16.16
CA TYR A 7 11.63 -0.62 -14.95
C TYR A 7 11.49 0.87 -14.72
N GLN A 8 10.32 1.43 -15.02
CA GLN A 8 10.09 2.88 -15.06
C GLN A 8 8.93 3.32 -14.18
N TYR A 9 8.86 2.83 -12.95
CA TYR A 9 7.99 3.49 -12.00
C TYR A 9 8.68 4.74 -11.46
N GLN A 10 7.95 5.84 -11.40
CA GLN A 10 8.34 7.08 -10.70
C GLN A 10 7.13 7.61 -9.95
N HIS A 11 7.34 8.18 -8.78
CA HIS A 11 6.27 8.87 -8.10
C HIS A 11 5.78 10.04 -8.93
N ILE A 12 4.47 10.20 -9.05
CA ILE A 12 3.81 11.29 -9.76
C ILE A 12 2.80 11.98 -8.84
N ASP A 13 2.60 13.28 -9.05
CA ASP A 13 1.55 14.05 -8.40
C ASP A 13 0.21 13.93 -9.16
N LEU A 14 -0.83 14.63 -8.67
CA LEU A 14 -2.15 14.64 -9.30
C LEU A 14 -2.17 15.23 -10.72
N SER A 15 -1.20 16.06 -11.07
CA SER A 15 -1.06 16.60 -12.42
C SER A 15 -0.36 15.67 -13.39
N GLY A 16 0.15 14.53 -12.88
CA GLY A 16 0.98 13.57 -13.62
C GLY A 16 2.45 13.98 -13.73
N GLN A 17 2.88 15.05 -13.03
CA GLN A 17 4.28 15.45 -12.99
C GLN A 17 5.07 14.52 -12.08
N LYS A 18 6.32 14.27 -12.47
CA LYS A 18 7.24 13.45 -11.69
C LYS A 18 7.63 14.18 -10.41
N ILE A 19 7.44 13.51 -9.29
CA ILE A 19 7.98 13.95 -8.00
C ILE A 19 9.48 13.60 -8.01
N PRO A 20 10.38 14.56 -7.68
CA PRO A 20 11.83 14.34 -7.76
C PRO A 20 12.37 13.48 -6.59
N LEU A 21 11.73 12.34 -6.37
CA LEU A 21 12.08 11.35 -5.36
C LEU A 21 12.26 9.99 -6.05
N PRO A 22 13.31 9.22 -5.74
CA PRO A 22 13.53 7.90 -6.35
C PRO A 22 12.45 6.92 -5.89
N ALA A 23 12.15 5.90 -6.68
CA ALA A 23 11.32 4.78 -6.21
C ALA A 23 12.15 3.93 -5.23
N GLY A 24 11.78 4.00 -3.95
CA GLY A 24 12.42 3.27 -2.86
C GLY A 24 11.74 1.94 -2.54
N LYS A 25 12.03 1.40 -1.36
CA LYS A 25 11.30 0.26 -0.81
C LYS A 25 9.89 0.66 -0.38
N VAL A 26 9.01 -0.32 -0.29
CA VAL A 26 7.67 -0.16 0.30
C VAL A 26 7.64 -0.93 1.63
N VAL A 27 7.51 -0.22 2.74
CA VAL A 27 7.30 -0.84 4.05
C VAL A 27 5.80 -0.96 4.28
N CYS A 28 5.33 -2.16 4.56
CA CYS A 28 3.92 -2.49 4.69
C CYS A 28 3.59 -2.87 6.13
N VAL A 29 2.37 -2.53 6.54
CA VAL A 29 1.85 -2.82 7.88
C VAL A 29 0.66 -3.76 7.76
N GLY A 30 0.77 -4.94 8.35
CA GLY A 30 -0.36 -5.87 8.44
C GLY A 30 -1.20 -5.61 9.68
N ARG A 31 -2.53 -5.88 9.59
CA ARG A 31 -3.46 -5.88 10.73
C ARG A 31 -3.59 -4.54 11.43
N ASN A 32 -3.84 -3.47 10.71
CA ASN A 32 -4.00 -2.13 11.27
C ASN A 32 -5.45 -1.62 11.33
N TYR A 33 -6.43 -2.47 10.97
CA TYR A 33 -7.86 -2.17 11.06
C TYR A 33 -8.59 -3.30 11.80
N LEU A 34 -9.33 -2.95 12.86
CA LEU A 34 -9.99 -3.94 13.72
C LEU A 34 -10.94 -4.85 12.94
N MET A 35 -11.80 -4.28 12.11
CA MET A 35 -12.77 -5.04 11.31
C MET A 35 -12.11 -6.01 10.33
N HIS A 36 -10.95 -5.66 9.77
CA HIS A 36 -10.17 -6.56 8.92
C HIS A 36 -9.55 -7.72 9.74
N ILE A 37 -9.11 -7.45 10.95
CA ILE A 37 -8.59 -8.48 11.86
C ILE A 37 -9.68 -9.50 12.19
N GLU A 38 -10.90 -9.03 12.50
CA GLU A 38 -12.07 -9.86 12.80
C GLU A 38 -12.50 -10.68 11.58
N GLU A 39 -12.55 -10.06 10.37
CA GLU A 39 -12.86 -10.73 9.09
C GLU A 39 -11.96 -11.96 8.87
N LEU A 40 -10.67 -11.82 9.14
CA LEU A 40 -9.68 -12.89 8.96
C LEU A 40 -9.47 -13.76 10.21
N LYS A 41 -10.22 -13.52 11.28
CA LYS A 41 -10.12 -14.24 12.58
C LYS A 41 -8.67 -14.28 13.10
N ASN A 42 -7.96 -13.16 12.96
CA ASN A 42 -6.63 -12.99 13.52
C ASN A 42 -6.70 -12.38 14.92
N GLU A 43 -5.58 -12.44 15.63
CA GLU A 43 -5.37 -11.71 16.87
C GLU A 43 -4.97 -10.26 16.61
N VAL A 44 -5.41 -9.35 17.46
CA VAL A 44 -4.96 -7.95 17.42
C VAL A 44 -3.48 -7.93 17.84
N PRO A 45 -2.58 -7.36 17.03
CA PRO A 45 -1.17 -7.36 17.34
C PRO A 45 -0.83 -6.32 18.42
N ASP A 46 0.11 -6.64 19.33
CA ASP A 46 0.64 -5.71 20.31
C ASP A 46 1.56 -4.63 19.70
N ALA A 47 2.11 -4.92 18.52
CA ALA A 47 2.98 -4.01 17.76
C ALA A 47 2.69 -4.17 16.25
N PRO A 48 3.00 -3.17 15.40
CA PRO A 48 2.80 -3.25 13.97
C PRO A 48 3.51 -4.46 13.35
N LEU A 49 2.77 -5.27 12.59
CA LEU A 49 3.34 -6.39 11.85
C LEU A 49 3.95 -5.86 10.54
N LEU A 50 5.27 -5.84 10.46
CA LEU A 50 5.98 -5.22 9.35
C LEU A 50 6.50 -6.24 8.33
N PHE A 51 6.40 -5.88 7.05
CA PHE A 51 7.07 -6.58 5.95
C PHE A 51 7.44 -5.59 4.86
N ILE A 52 8.25 -6.02 3.87
CA ILE A 52 8.75 -5.12 2.83
C ILE A 52 8.39 -5.67 1.45
N LYS A 53 7.98 -4.76 0.55
CA LYS A 53 7.98 -5.00 -0.88
C LYS A 53 9.18 -4.28 -1.51
N PRO A 54 9.91 -4.91 -2.45
CA PRO A 54 10.98 -4.25 -3.19
C PRO A 54 10.41 -3.16 -4.11
N SER A 55 11.26 -2.24 -4.55
CA SER A 55 10.84 -1.18 -5.50
C SER A 55 10.28 -1.74 -6.81
N THR A 56 10.71 -2.94 -7.23
CA THR A 56 10.19 -3.63 -8.42
C THR A 56 8.74 -4.08 -8.29
N SER A 57 8.16 -4.06 -7.08
CA SER A 57 6.73 -4.28 -6.87
C SER A 57 5.87 -3.11 -7.35
N LEU A 58 6.45 -1.90 -7.45
CA LEU A 58 5.72 -0.67 -7.79
C LEU A 58 5.37 -0.62 -9.28
N ILE A 59 4.11 -0.39 -9.57
CA ILE A 59 3.59 -0.04 -10.90
C ILE A 59 2.58 1.10 -10.76
N TYR A 60 2.23 1.76 -11.86
CA TYR A 60 1.16 2.75 -11.84
C TYR A 60 -0.21 2.09 -11.71
N LEU A 61 -1.01 2.53 -10.75
CA LEU A 61 -2.38 2.04 -10.56
C LEU A 61 -3.30 2.34 -11.75
N SER A 62 -2.96 3.30 -12.59
CA SER A 62 -3.66 3.61 -13.84
C SER A 62 -3.38 2.63 -14.99
N LYS A 63 -2.43 1.71 -14.81
CA LYS A 63 -2.16 0.62 -15.77
C LYS A 63 -2.95 -0.62 -15.37
N ASN A 64 -3.19 -1.51 -16.36
CA ASN A 64 -3.77 -2.81 -16.05
C ASN A 64 -2.91 -3.60 -15.06
N ILE A 65 -3.57 -4.38 -14.23
CA ILE A 65 -2.95 -5.19 -13.19
C ILE A 65 -2.81 -6.61 -13.70
N ASP A 66 -1.58 -7.11 -13.77
CA ASP A 66 -1.28 -8.49 -14.13
C ASP A 66 -1.25 -9.37 -12.87
N ILE A 67 -2.10 -10.38 -12.82
CA ILE A 67 -2.11 -11.36 -11.73
C ILE A 67 -1.25 -12.57 -12.12
N PRO A 68 -0.26 -12.97 -11.28
CA PRO A 68 0.56 -14.15 -11.53
C PRO A 68 -0.28 -15.41 -11.67
N GLN A 69 -0.16 -16.09 -12.82
CA GLN A 69 -0.91 -17.31 -13.10
C GLN A 69 -0.33 -18.52 -12.34
N GLY A 70 -1.21 -19.44 -11.92
CA GLY A 70 -0.80 -20.69 -11.28
C GLY A 70 -0.30 -20.55 -9.84
N GLN A 71 -0.51 -19.39 -9.20
CA GLN A 71 -0.09 -19.10 -7.81
C GLN A 71 -1.26 -19.08 -6.81
N GLY A 72 -2.44 -19.54 -7.22
CA GLY A 72 -3.67 -19.45 -6.42
C GLY A 72 -4.34 -18.08 -6.51
N GLU A 73 -5.14 -17.74 -5.52
CA GLU A 73 -5.90 -16.48 -5.51
C GLU A 73 -5.02 -15.28 -5.21
N CYS A 74 -5.18 -14.21 -6.00
CA CYS A 74 -4.61 -12.89 -5.73
C CYS A 74 -5.69 -11.98 -5.17
N HIS A 75 -5.50 -11.48 -3.95
CA HIS A 75 -6.48 -10.65 -3.25
C HIS A 75 -6.16 -9.16 -3.34
N ASN A 76 -7.22 -8.33 -3.37
CA ASN A 76 -7.11 -6.89 -3.16
C ASN A 76 -6.88 -6.58 -1.69
N GLU A 77 -5.99 -5.66 -1.42
CA GLU A 77 -5.84 -4.98 -0.13
C GLU A 77 -5.54 -3.50 -0.46
N LEU A 78 -6.59 -2.65 -0.51
CA LEU A 78 -6.42 -1.21 -0.76
C LEU A 78 -5.96 -0.53 0.53
N GLU A 79 -4.90 0.28 0.42
CA GLU A 79 -4.26 0.93 1.56
C GLU A 79 -3.95 2.39 1.28
N LEU A 80 -3.98 3.21 2.32
CA LEU A 80 -3.38 4.53 2.30
C LEU A 80 -1.86 4.37 2.20
N ALA A 81 -1.25 5.09 1.25
CA ALA A 81 0.18 5.09 0.98
C ALA A 81 0.78 6.44 1.41
N VAL A 82 1.81 6.40 2.25
CA VAL A 82 2.55 7.59 2.70
C VAL A 82 3.88 7.66 1.99
N LEU A 83 4.12 8.73 1.22
CA LEU A 83 5.39 8.97 0.52
C LEU A 83 6.34 9.77 1.40
N ILE A 84 7.55 9.30 1.58
CA ILE A 84 8.58 9.90 2.43
C ILE A 84 9.43 10.91 1.64
N ALA A 85 9.61 12.12 2.20
CA ALA A 85 10.42 13.19 1.62
C ALA A 85 11.78 13.37 2.30
N LYS A 86 11.90 13.02 3.59
CA LYS A 86 13.14 13.21 4.36
C LYS A 86 13.52 11.91 5.08
N PRO A 87 14.83 11.65 5.30
CA PRO A 87 15.24 10.46 6.03
C PRO A 87 14.65 10.41 7.44
N LEU A 88 14.21 9.22 7.86
CA LEU A 88 13.76 8.92 9.23
C LEU A 88 14.55 7.74 9.78
N LYS A 89 15.16 7.92 10.95
CA LYS A 89 15.83 6.87 11.70
C LYS A 89 15.73 7.19 13.19
N GLY A 90 15.08 6.30 13.95
CA GLY A 90 14.88 6.50 15.39
C GLY A 90 14.06 7.74 15.71
N ALA A 91 13.15 8.15 14.83
CA ALA A 91 12.39 9.38 14.96
C ALA A 91 11.19 9.22 15.91
N SER A 92 10.88 10.27 16.66
CA SER A 92 9.67 10.36 17.48
C SER A 92 8.43 10.64 16.64
N GLN A 93 7.23 10.44 17.21
CA GLN A 93 5.96 10.73 16.51
C GLN A 93 5.80 12.22 16.13
N THR A 94 6.47 13.13 16.82
CA THR A 94 6.43 14.57 16.50
C THR A 94 7.35 14.93 15.34
N GLU A 95 8.42 14.18 15.12
CA GLU A 95 9.41 14.45 14.07
C GLU A 95 8.98 13.86 12.71
N VAL A 96 8.25 12.74 12.71
CA VAL A 96 7.90 12.04 11.48
C VAL A 96 7.01 12.83 10.54
N ALA A 97 6.16 13.70 11.08
CA ALA A 97 5.24 14.50 10.28
C ALA A 97 5.97 15.35 9.22
N ASP A 98 7.12 15.90 9.56
CA ASP A 98 7.92 16.76 8.64
C ASP A 98 8.64 15.99 7.54
N ALA A 99 8.66 14.67 7.62
CA ALA A 99 9.27 13.81 6.62
C ALA A 99 8.27 13.30 5.57
N ILE A 100 6.99 13.56 5.71
CA ILE A 100 5.96 13.15 4.77
C ILE A 100 5.92 14.14 3.60
N TRP A 101 6.10 13.62 2.37
CA TRP A 101 5.82 14.35 1.14
C TRP A 101 4.32 14.51 0.92
N GLY A 102 3.59 13.43 1.05
CA GLY A 102 2.15 13.39 0.81
C GLY A 102 1.57 11.99 0.87
N TYR A 103 0.34 11.87 0.41
CA TYR A 103 -0.48 10.67 0.53
C TYR A 103 -1.04 10.24 -0.82
N GLY A 104 -1.15 8.96 -1.00
CA GLY A 104 -1.79 8.34 -2.14
C GLY A 104 -2.49 7.06 -1.71
N LEU A 105 -2.87 6.24 -2.67
CA LEU A 105 -3.42 4.91 -2.46
C LEU A 105 -2.56 3.88 -3.18
N ALA A 106 -2.47 2.68 -2.62
CA ALA A 106 -1.87 1.56 -3.32
C ALA A 106 -2.61 0.25 -2.99
N LEU A 107 -2.47 -0.72 -3.87
CA LEU A 107 -2.92 -2.08 -3.62
C LEU A 107 -1.74 -2.89 -3.07
N ASP A 108 -1.90 -3.49 -1.89
CA ASP A 108 -1.03 -4.53 -1.37
C ASP A 108 -1.50 -5.89 -1.92
N LEU A 109 -1.24 -6.15 -3.21
CA LEU A 109 -1.66 -7.39 -3.84
C LEU A 109 -1.02 -8.60 -3.15
N THR A 110 -1.85 -9.58 -2.83
CA THR A 110 -1.47 -10.71 -1.99
C THR A 110 -1.84 -12.03 -2.65
N LEU A 111 -0.84 -12.87 -2.93
CA LEU A 111 -1.07 -14.27 -3.31
C LEU A 111 -1.50 -15.06 -2.06
N ARG A 112 -2.81 -15.14 -1.84
CA ARG A 112 -3.38 -15.58 -0.56
C ARG A 112 -3.03 -17.01 -0.20
N ASP A 113 -3.10 -17.93 -1.15
CA ASP A 113 -2.76 -19.34 -0.92
C ASP A 113 -1.27 -19.52 -0.60
N VAL A 114 -0.42 -18.78 -1.30
CA VAL A 114 1.03 -18.78 -1.04
C VAL A 114 1.31 -18.25 0.36
N GLN A 115 0.67 -17.12 0.75
CA GLN A 115 0.82 -16.54 2.08
C GLN A 115 0.37 -17.51 3.17
N ALA A 116 -0.76 -18.20 2.98
CA ALA A 116 -1.26 -19.18 3.95
C ALA A 116 -0.26 -20.33 4.17
N GLN A 117 0.36 -20.83 3.08
CA GLN A 117 1.39 -21.87 3.16
C GLN A 117 2.65 -21.37 3.89
N LEU A 118 3.10 -20.13 3.59
CA LEU A 118 4.28 -19.55 4.23
C LEU A 118 4.04 -19.32 5.72
N LYS A 119 2.86 -18.78 6.10
CA LYS A 119 2.46 -18.61 7.51
C LYS A 119 2.49 -19.94 8.27
N LYS A 120 1.92 -21.01 7.69
CA LYS A 120 1.90 -22.34 8.31
C LYS A 120 3.29 -22.89 8.56
N LYS A 121 4.28 -22.54 7.72
CA LYS A 121 5.67 -23.00 7.82
C LYS A 121 6.58 -22.04 8.60
N GLY A 122 6.08 -20.88 9.04
CA GLY A 122 6.91 -19.84 9.67
C GLY A 122 7.92 -19.21 8.71
N HIS A 123 7.63 -19.20 7.40
CA HIS A 123 8.52 -18.66 6.38
C HIS A 123 8.21 -17.17 6.13
N PRO A 124 9.19 -16.39 5.60
CA PRO A 124 9.01 -15.02 5.16
C PRO A 124 7.91 -14.89 4.07
N TRP A 125 7.28 -13.70 3.97
CA TRP A 125 6.11 -13.47 3.12
C TRP A 125 6.43 -12.91 1.72
N GLU A 126 7.69 -12.61 1.42
CA GLU A 126 8.10 -11.91 0.20
C GLU A 126 7.57 -12.57 -1.08
N ARG A 127 7.53 -13.92 -1.12
CA ARG A 127 6.97 -14.65 -2.27
C ARG A 127 5.49 -14.39 -2.50
N ALA A 128 4.74 -14.06 -1.44
CA ALA A 128 3.31 -13.78 -1.50
C ALA A 128 3.01 -12.30 -1.64
N LYS A 129 3.92 -11.44 -1.20
CA LYS A 129 3.71 -10.00 -1.04
C LYS A 129 4.63 -9.14 -1.92
N GLY A 130 5.84 -9.62 -2.26
CA GLY A 130 6.89 -8.84 -2.92
C GLY A 130 7.13 -9.18 -4.38
N PHE A 131 6.18 -9.83 -5.06
CA PHE A 131 6.31 -10.13 -6.49
C PHE A 131 6.22 -8.85 -7.34
N ASP A 132 6.79 -8.89 -8.55
CA ASP A 132 6.78 -7.74 -9.47
C ASP A 132 5.35 -7.29 -9.77
N GLY A 133 5.11 -5.97 -9.67
CA GLY A 133 3.77 -5.40 -9.86
C GLY A 133 2.80 -5.61 -8.70
N SER A 134 3.23 -6.15 -7.55
CA SER A 134 2.36 -6.40 -6.40
C SER A 134 1.96 -5.14 -5.61
N CYS A 135 2.43 -3.96 -6.04
CA CYS A 135 2.11 -2.67 -5.42
C CYS A 135 1.72 -1.62 -6.47
N PRO A 136 0.53 -1.75 -7.10
CA PRO A 136 -0.01 -0.69 -7.94
C PRO A 136 -0.27 0.57 -7.09
N ALA A 137 0.41 1.68 -7.39
CA ALA A 137 0.32 2.94 -6.65
C ALA A 137 -0.32 4.05 -7.49
N SER A 138 -1.16 4.85 -6.85
CA SER A 138 -1.80 6.04 -7.42
C SER A 138 -0.82 7.21 -7.54
N PRO A 139 -1.20 8.33 -8.20
CA PRO A 139 -0.59 9.61 -7.94
C PRO A 139 -0.66 9.98 -6.45
N PHE A 140 0.24 10.84 -6.00
CA PHE A 140 0.27 11.33 -4.63
C PHE A 140 -0.28 12.76 -4.54
N VAL A 141 -1.03 13.02 -3.48
CA VAL A 141 -1.49 14.34 -3.06
C VAL A 141 -0.43 14.92 -2.13
N GLU A 142 0.06 16.12 -2.43
CA GLU A 142 1.01 16.80 -1.54
C GLU A 142 0.37 17.04 -0.16
N LYS A 143 1.13 16.83 0.91
CA LYS A 143 0.67 17.01 2.28
C LYS A 143 0.04 18.38 2.53
N SER A 144 0.59 19.43 1.93
CA SER A 144 0.10 20.82 2.04
C SER A 144 -1.33 21.02 1.51
N ALA A 145 -1.82 20.12 0.64
CA ALA A 145 -3.18 20.19 0.09
C ALA A 145 -4.22 19.44 0.95
N ILE A 146 -3.82 18.88 2.08
CA ILE A 146 -4.68 18.09 2.96
C ILE A 146 -4.84 18.80 4.31
N ASP A 147 -6.08 19.19 4.64
CA ASP A 147 -6.37 19.90 5.89
C ASP A 147 -6.33 19.01 7.13
N ASN A 148 -6.81 17.76 7.01
CA ASN A 148 -6.87 16.81 8.13
C ASN A 148 -6.28 15.46 7.74
N HIS A 149 -5.05 15.21 8.20
CA HIS A 149 -4.32 13.97 7.92
C HIS A 149 -4.80 12.75 8.73
N ASP A 150 -5.58 12.98 9.79
CA ASP A 150 -6.09 11.91 10.68
C ASP A 150 -7.46 11.41 10.23
N ASN A 151 -8.03 11.94 9.15
CA ASN A 151 -9.35 11.57 8.65
C ASN A 151 -9.37 11.50 7.12
N LEU A 152 -8.61 10.55 6.57
CA LEU A 152 -8.46 10.34 5.13
C LEU A 152 -9.34 9.16 4.70
N ASN A 153 -10.37 9.44 3.89
CA ASN A 153 -11.29 8.43 3.38
C ASN A 153 -10.84 7.91 2.01
N PHE A 154 -10.98 6.61 1.81
CA PHE A 154 -10.69 5.95 0.54
C PHE A 154 -11.61 4.75 0.30
N GLU A 155 -11.86 4.44 -0.96
CA GLU A 155 -12.80 3.40 -1.37
C GLU A 155 -12.25 2.60 -2.54
N LEU A 156 -12.55 1.30 -2.53
CA LEU A 156 -12.44 0.39 -3.67
C LEU A 156 -13.80 -0.15 -4.04
N LYS A 157 -14.18 -0.01 -5.31
CA LYS A 157 -15.26 -0.77 -5.92
C LYS A 157 -14.67 -1.78 -6.90
N VAL A 158 -15.28 -2.95 -6.96
CA VAL A 158 -14.96 -3.98 -7.95
C VAL A 158 -16.24 -4.25 -8.76
N ASN A 159 -16.16 -4.03 -10.08
CA ASN A 159 -17.30 -4.14 -10.99
C ASN A 159 -18.51 -3.30 -10.54
N GLY A 160 -18.24 -2.07 -10.06
CA GLY A 160 -19.25 -1.12 -9.58
C GLY A 160 -19.82 -1.40 -8.19
N GLN A 161 -19.40 -2.49 -7.52
CA GLN A 161 -19.85 -2.82 -6.17
C GLN A 161 -18.78 -2.43 -5.14
N GLN A 162 -19.19 -1.74 -4.06
CA GLN A 162 -18.28 -1.39 -2.97
C GLN A 162 -17.65 -2.65 -2.37
N ARG A 163 -16.33 -2.70 -2.34
CA ARG A 163 -15.54 -3.80 -1.81
C ARG A 163 -14.83 -3.41 -0.51
N GLN A 164 -14.15 -2.27 -0.51
CA GLN A 164 -13.45 -1.74 0.66
C GLN A 164 -13.80 -0.26 0.84
N LEU A 165 -14.01 0.12 2.09
CA LEU A 165 -14.15 1.52 2.51
C LEU A 165 -13.26 1.71 3.74
N GLY A 166 -12.32 2.63 3.68
CA GLY A 166 -11.36 2.89 4.74
C GLY A 166 -11.33 4.35 5.15
N ASN A 167 -10.96 4.56 6.40
CA ASN A 167 -10.68 5.86 6.98
C ASN A 167 -9.41 5.75 7.84
N SER A 168 -8.48 6.71 7.72
CA SER A 168 -7.25 6.68 8.52
C SER A 168 -7.51 6.82 10.03
N GLY A 169 -8.65 7.40 10.42
CA GLY A 169 -9.07 7.50 11.83
C GLY A 169 -9.45 6.16 12.46
N ASP A 170 -9.72 5.12 11.65
CA ASP A 170 -10.06 3.77 12.12
C ASP A 170 -8.83 2.87 12.31
N MET A 171 -7.63 3.40 12.05
CA MET A 171 -6.37 2.67 12.23
C MET A 171 -6.08 2.43 13.70
N ILE A 172 -5.62 1.21 14.03
CA ILE A 172 -5.16 0.85 15.39
C ILE A 172 -3.90 1.64 15.75
N PHE A 173 -2.94 1.67 14.84
CA PHE A 173 -1.73 2.48 14.94
C PHE A 173 -1.86 3.65 13.96
N SER A 174 -1.88 4.87 14.46
CA SER A 174 -1.95 6.09 13.64
C SER A 174 -0.74 6.20 12.70
N ILE A 175 -0.86 7.00 11.64
CA ILE A 175 0.23 7.20 10.66
C ILE A 175 1.54 7.61 11.35
N ASN A 176 1.48 8.58 12.28
CA ASN A 176 2.68 9.04 12.98
C ASN A 176 3.27 7.96 13.90
N ALA A 177 2.43 7.18 14.56
CA ALA A 177 2.88 6.05 15.38
C ALA A 177 3.57 4.99 14.52
N LEU A 178 3.01 4.65 13.35
CA LEU A 178 3.61 3.71 12.40
C LEU A 178 4.97 4.19 11.89
N LEU A 179 5.06 5.43 11.42
CA LEU A 179 6.32 5.98 10.90
C LEU A 179 7.40 6.03 11.99
N SER A 180 7.03 6.40 13.21
CA SER A 180 7.94 6.39 14.37
C SER A 180 8.45 4.97 14.63
N GLU A 181 7.55 3.98 14.78
CA GLU A 181 7.91 2.58 15.04
C GLU A 181 8.76 2.00 13.90
N ILE A 182 8.35 2.20 12.65
CA ILE A 182 9.10 1.74 11.47
C ILE A 182 10.52 2.32 11.48
N SER A 183 10.68 3.60 11.84
CA SER A 183 11.99 4.27 11.86
C SER A 183 12.96 3.72 12.91
N GLN A 184 12.47 3.04 13.95
CA GLN A 184 13.31 2.35 14.93
C GLN A 184 13.96 1.09 14.32
N ILE A 185 13.28 0.45 13.37
CA ILE A 185 13.69 -0.82 12.77
C ILE A 185 14.36 -0.59 11.42
N PHE A 186 13.72 0.20 10.54
CA PHE A 186 14.16 0.49 9.19
C PHE A 186 14.42 1.97 9.01
N THR A 187 15.59 2.36 8.52
CA THR A 187 15.76 3.72 8.01
C THR A 187 14.85 3.92 6.82
N LEU A 188 13.90 4.87 6.93
CA LEU A 188 13.12 5.34 5.78
C LEU A 188 13.91 6.42 5.04
N LEU A 189 13.95 6.34 3.72
CA LEU A 189 14.66 7.28 2.85
C LEU A 189 13.68 8.06 1.97
N PRO A 190 14.06 9.22 1.44
CA PRO A 190 13.25 9.94 0.46
C PRO A 190 12.87 9.03 -0.71
N GLY A 191 11.57 8.96 -1.01
CA GLY A 191 11.01 8.09 -2.03
C GLY A 191 10.60 6.69 -1.56
N ASP A 192 10.85 6.32 -0.31
CA ASP A 192 10.21 5.14 0.29
C ASP A 192 8.71 5.40 0.47
N ILE A 193 7.92 4.33 0.38
CA ILE A 193 6.48 4.35 0.67
C ILE A 193 6.22 3.54 1.94
N VAL A 194 5.27 4.00 2.75
CA VAL A 194 4.70 3.21 3.84
C VAL A 194 3.24 2.93 3.51
N LEU A 195 2.86 1.64 3.41
CA LEU A 195 1.47 1.19 3.34
C LEU A 195 0.97 0.95 4.76
N THR A 196 -0.21 1.51 5.06
CA THR A 196 -0.68 1.68 6.45
C THR A 196 -1.61 0.58 6.92
N GLY A 197 -1.81 -0.44 6.13
CA GLY A 197 -2.79 -1.50 6.38
C GLY A 197 -4.10 -1.28 5.64
N THR A 198 -4.82 -2.38 5.41
CA THR A 198 -6.05 -2.42 4.64
C THR A 198 -7.29 -2.55 5.53
N PRO A 199 -8.43 -1.90 5.21
CA PRO A 199 -9.70 -2.13 5.87
C PRO A 199 -10.30 -3.49 5.45
N GLN A 200 -11.43 -3.89 6.05
CA GLN A 200 -12.21 -5.08 5.67
C GLN A 200 -12.64 -5.06 4.20
N GLY A 201 -13.02 -6.20 3.65
CA GLY A 201 -13.46 -6.37 2.27
C GLY A 201 -12.36 -6.93 1.37
N VAL A 202 -11.41 -7.64 1.94
CA VAL A 202 -10.37 -8.36 1.20
C VAL A 202 -10.95 -9.57 0.49
N ALA A 203 -10.72 -9.69 -0.83
CA ALA A 203 -11.20 -10.82 -1.62
C ALA A 203 -10.38 -11.03 -2.90
N ALA A 204 -10.57 -12.18 -3.52
CA ALA A 204 -9.92 -12.54 -4.77
C ALA A 204 -10.32 -11.60 -5.92
N LEU A 205 -9.34 -11.14 -6.65
CA LEU A 205 -9.48 -10.48 -7.95
C LEU A 205 -9.52 -11.53 -9.06
N ARG A 206 -10.29 -11.25 -10.09
CA ARG A 206 -10.46 -12.13 -11.26
C ARG A 206 -10.08 -11.38 -12.54
N GLN A 207 -9.68 -12.12 -13.54
CA GLN A 207 -9.43 -11.56 -14.86
C GLN A 207 -10.67 -10.80 -15.36
N ASN A 208 -10.45 -9.63 -15.93
CA ASN A 208 -11.44 -8.66 -16.39
C ASN A 208 -12.19 -7.88 -15.29
N ASP A 209 -11.88 -8.05 -14.01
CA ASP A 209 -12.42 -7.17 -12.98
C ASP A 209 -12.01 -5.72 -13.26
N ILE A 210 -12.98 -4.82 -13.08
CA ILE A 210 -12.77 -3.36 -13.12
C ILE A 210 -12.69 -2.88 -11.67
N LEU A 211 -11.61 -2.20 -11.35
CA LEU A 211 -11.38 -1.62 -10.04
C LEU A 211 -11.52 -0.10 -10.15
N ASP A 212 -12.53 0.45 -9.47
CA ASP A 212 -12.69 1.89 -9.30
C ASP A 212 -12.23 2.27 -7.89
N ILE A 213 -11.23 3.15 -7.84
CA ILE A 213 -10.53 3.52 -6.61
C ILE A 213 -10.64 5.03 -6.43
N SER A 214 -11.11 5.47 -5.26
CA SER A 214 -11.26 6.89 -4.95
C SER A 214 -10.57 7.28 -3.65
N PHE A 215 -9.97 8.47 -3.64
CA PHE A 215 -9.35 9.08 -2.49
C PHE A 215 -10.02 10.43 -2.21
N GLN A 216 -10.97 10.45 -1.29
CA GLN A 216 -11.78 11.63 -0.96
C GLN A 216 -12.29 12.35 -2.22
N HIS A 217 -12.09 13.68 -2.28
CA HIS A 217 -12.37 14.54 -3.44
C HIS A 217 -11.13 14.74 -4.35
N PHE A 218 -9.99 14.14 -3.99
CA PHE A 218 -8.73 14.40 -4.71
C PHE A 218 -8.67 13.70 -6.06
N PHE A 219 -9.04 12.43 -6.11
CA PHE A 219 -9.07 11.69 -7.38
C PHE A 219 -9.99 10.47 -7.34
N GLN A 220 -10.36 10.05 -8.52
CA GLN A 220 -10.93 8.74 -8.82
C GLN A 220 -10.18 8.15 -10.01
N LEU A 221 -9.78 6.90 -9.90
CA LEU A 221 -9.05 6.13 -10.93
C LEU A 221 -9.80 4.85 -11.21
N SER A 222 -9.73 4.39 -12.46
CA SER A 222 -10.22 3.08 -12.86
C SER A 222 -9.08 2.27 -13.48
N THR A 223 -8.97 1.00 -13.13
CA THR A 223 -8.01 0.07 -13.70
C THR A 223 -8.65 -1.28 -13.91
N LYS A 224 -8.01 -2.13 -14.72
CA LYS A 224 -8.53 -3.45 -15.09
C LYS A 224 -7.52 -4.53 -14.70
N VAL A 225 -8.04 -5.67 -14.27
CA VAL A 225 -7.26 -6.90 -14.06
C VAL A 225 -7.17 -7.66 -15.38
N ASN A 226 -5.95 -7.98 -15.84
CA ASN A 226 -5.68 -8.77 -17.04
C ASN A 226 -5.80 -10.27 -16.80
#